data_534f0aa93abe35c12b79723ad5100793
#
_entry.id   534f0aa93abe35c12b79723ad5100793
#
_cell.length_a   1.000
_cell.length_b   1.000
_cell.length_c   1.000
_cell.angle_alpha   90.00
_cell.angle_beta   90.00
_cell.angle_gamma   90.00
#
_symmetry.space_group_name_H-M   'P 1'
#
loop_
_entity.id
_entity.type
_entity.pdbx_description
1 polymer ?
#
loop_
_entity_poly.entity_id
_entity_poly.type
_entity_poly.pdbx_seq_one_letter_code
_entity_poly.pdbx_strand_id
1 'polypeptide(L)'
;MRSLKVLAVCAIALMVTGCSCRTNTGEGNIGSGDGGPLKDIHFAFDSYKVDATAKSIVAANAEWLKANPGKTVQVEGHTDERGTAEYNMVLGSNRARAAADALRAEGIDGSSLSTVSYGEELPADPRHNEEAWAKNRRAHFKVN
;
A
#
# COMPACT_ATOMS: atom_id res chain seq x y z
N MET A 1 78.18 8.46 15.18
CA MET A 1 78.18 9.95 14.97
C MET A 1 76.86 10.27 14.22
N ARG A 2 76.17 11.24 14.76
CA ARG A 2 75.09 12.06 14.22
C ARG A 2 73.70 11.39 14.09
N SER A 3 72.95 11.74 15.11
CA SER A 3 71.51 11.80 15.22
C SER A 3 70.84 12.47 14.01
N LEU A 4 69.72 11.95 13.57
CA LEU A 4 68.73 12.72 12.83
C LEU A 4 67.35 12.48 13.42
N LYS A 5 66.83 13.51 14.05
CA LYS A 5 65.50 13.59 14.63
C LYS A 5 64.50 13.72 13.49
N VAL A 6 63.59 12.83 13.42
CA VAL A 6 62.41 12.98 12.55
C VAL A 6 61.24 13.40 13.40
N LEU A 7 60.76 14.61 13.16
CA LEU A 7 59.56 15.19 13.73
C LEU A 7 58.34 14.44 13.19
N ALA A 8 57.55 13.87 14.09
CA ALA A 8 56.21 13.36 13.78
C ALA A 8 55.24 14.53 13.70
N VAL A 9 54.73 14.78 12.52
CA VAL A 9 53.60 15.69 12.32
C VAL A 9 52.34 14.88 12.47
N CYS A 10 51.63 15.09 13.59
CA CYS A 10 50.26 14.57 13.79
C CYS A 10 49.29 15.34 12.91
N ALA A 11 48.83 14.75 11.83
CA ALA A 11 47.67 15.22 11.10
C ALA A 11 46.42 14.70 11.79
N ILE A 12 45.72 15.57 12.50
CA ILE A 12 44.41 15.30 13.07
C ILE A 12 43.41 15.37 11.91
N ALA A 13 42.96 14.22 11.43
CA ALA A 13 41.82 14.12 10.51
C ALA A 13 40.53 14.23 11.33
N LEU A 14 39.86 15.39 11.27
CA LEU A 14 38.47 15.51 11.73
C LEU A 14 37.58 14.71 10.81
N MET A 15 37.14 13.55 11.29
CA MET A 15 36.00 12.85 10.68
C MET A 15 34.71 13.57 11.07
N VAL A 16 34.20 14.37 10.15
CA VAL A 16 32.86 14.89 10.22
C VAL A 16 31.91 13.74 9.86
N THR A 17 31.38 13.09 10.88
CA THR A 17 30.29 12.13 10.72
C THR A 17 29.02 12.91 10.38
N GLY A 18 28.78 13.08 9.09
CA GLY A 18 27.50 13.62 8.58
C GLY A 18 26.40 12.65 8.90
N CYS A 19 25.67 12.89 9.98
CA CYS A 19 24.38 12.25 10.23
C CYS A 19 23.40 12.76 9.17
N SER A 20 23.22 12.00 8.07
CA SER A 20 22.11 12.22 7.14
C SER A 20 20.82 11.83 7.86
N CYS A 21 20.20 12.78 8.51
CA CYS A 21 18.80 12.70 8.86
C CYS A 21 18.01 12.66 7.56
N ARG A 22 17.63 11.46 7.16
CA ARG A 22 16.63 11.26 6.12
C ARG A 22 15.29 11.70 6.72
N THR A 23 14.94 12.94 6.48
CA THR A 23 13.61 13.46 6.78
C THR A 23 12.63 12.70 5.87
N ASN A 24 12.00 11.68 6.44
CA ASN A 24 10.84 11.06 5.84
C ASN A 24 9.70 12.06 5.99
N THR A 25 9.51 12.88 4.96
CA THR A 25 8.41 13.84 4.88
C THR A 25 7.12 13.04 4.82
N GLY A 26 6.27 13.26 5.81
CA GLY A 26 5.07 12.49 6.07
C GLY A 26 4.10 12.41 4.90
N GLU A 27 3.87 11.22 4.46
CA GLU A 27 2.66 10.86 3.77
C GLU A 27 1.52 10.87 4.76
N GLY A 28 0.48 11.60 4.38
CA GLY A 28 -0.77 11.57 5.08
C GLY A 28 -1.27 10.13 5.20
N ASN A 29 -1.31 9.64 6.42
CA ASN A 29 -1.93 8.38 6.77
C ASN A 29 -3.43 8.49 6.47
N ILE A 30 -3.85 8.10 5.26
CA ILE A 30 -5.25 7.82 4.97
C ILE A 30 -5.49 6.45 5.58
N GLY A 31 -6.14 6.46 6.74
CA GLY A 31 -6.29 5.30 7.60
C GLY A 31 -6.85 4.08 6.88
N SER A 32 -6.12 2.99 6.94
CA SER A 32 -6.64 1.65 6.69
C SER A 32 -7.60 1.31 7.82
N GLY A 33 -8.81 0.89 7.48
CA GLY A 33 -9.87 0.70 8.46
C GLY A 33 -9.66 -0.43 9.47
N ASP A 34 -8.61 -1.27 9.37
CA ASP A 34 -8.41 -2.42 10.27
C ASP A 34 -6.95 -2.70 10.70
N GLY A 35 -6.03 -1.80 10.35
CA GLY A 35 -4.65 -1.89 10.83
C GLY A 35 -3.81 -3.06 10.30
N GLY A 36 -4.21 -3.69 9.21
CA GLY A 36 -3.44 -4.74 8.54
C GLY A 36 -2.11 -4.26 7.96
N PRO A 37 -1.18 -5.17 7.64
CA PRO A 37 0.14 -4.83 7.10
C PRO A 37 0.10 -4.28 5.66
N LEU A 38 -0.98 -4.54 4.93
CA LEU A 38 -1.19 -4.09 3.56
C LEU A 38 -2.09 -2.85 3.52
N LYS A 39 -1.83 -1.98 2.57
CA LYS A 39 -2.59 -0.73 2.39
C LYS A 39 -3.67 -0.90 1.34
N ASP A 40 -4.84 -0.31 1.61
CA ASP A 40 -5.95 -0.25 0.67
C ASP A 40 -5.59 0.56 -0.58
N ILE A 41 -6.19 0.20 -1.71
CA ILE A 41 -6.20 1.03 -2.91
C ILE A 41 -7.60 1.60 -3.14
N HIS A 42 -7.65 2.82 -3.66
CA HIS A 42 -8.89 3.55 -3.89
C HIS A 42 -9.17 3.73 -5.38
N PHE A 43 -10.45 3.88 -5.71
CA PHE A 43 -10.92 4.01 -7.09
C PHE A 43 -11.71 5.29 -7.30
N ALA A 44 -11.67 5.79 -8.53
CA ALA A 44 -12.56 6.86 -8.96
C ALA A 44 -14.03 6.40 -8.93
N PHE A 45 -14.94 7.36 -8.98
CA PHE A 45 -16.36 7.08 -9.09
C PHE A 45 -16.64 6.20 -10.32
N ASP A 46 -17.48 5.20 -10.14
CA ASP A 46 -17.91 4.27 -11.19
C ASP A 46 -16.75 3.62 -11.97
N SER A 47 -15.62 3.38 -11.32
CA SER A 47 -14.42 2.84 -11.94
C SER A 47 -13.80 1.73 -11.09
N TYR A 48 -13.18 0.75 -11.78
CA TYR A 48 -12.30 -0.27 -11.21
C TYR A 48 -10.89 -0.20 -11.79
N LYS A 49 -10.54 0.93 -12.43
CA LYS A 49 -9.21 1.14 -13.00
C LYS A 49 -8.19 1.41 -11.88
N VAL A 50 -7.14 0.60 -11.85
CA VAL A 50 -5.98 0.80 -10.97
C VAL A 50 -5.12 1.91 -11.56
N ASP A 51 -5.12 3.07 -10.94
CA ASP A 51 -4.34 4.24 -11.37
C ASP A 51 -2.86 4.16 -10.93
N ALA A 52 -2.07 5.18 -11.21
CA ALA A 52 -0.64 5.20 -10.87
C ALA A 52 -0.39 5.16 -9.36
N THR A 53 -1.21 5.84 -8.57
CA THR A 53 -1.12 5.85 -7.11
C THR A 53 -1.44 4.46 -6.55
N ALA A 54 -2.54 3.86 -6.99
CA ALA A 54 -2.93 2.50 -6.61
C ALA A 54 -1.86 1.47 -7.01
N LYS A 55 -1.25 1.60 -8.20
CA LYS A 55 -0.13 0.72 -8.62
C LYS A 55 1.06 0.82 -7.68
N SER A 56 1.43 2.01 -7.24
CA SER A 56 2.53 2.18 -6.28
C SER A 56 2.23 1.51 -4.94
N ILE A 57 0.99 1.58 -4.47
CA ILE A 57 0.56 0.90 -3.24
C ILE A 57 0.60 -0.62 -3.43
N VAL A 58 0.08 -1.12 -4.56
CA VAL A 58 0.11 -2.56 -4.88
C VAL A 58 1.55 -3.08 -4.94
N ALA A 59 2.48 -2.34 -5.55
CA ALA A 59 3.89 -2.72 -5.56
C ALA A 59 4.48 -2.83 -4.14
N ALA A 60 4.18 -1.87 -3.26
CA ALA A 60 4.62 -1.92 -1.86
C ALA A 60 3.99 -3.10 -1.10
N ASN A 61 2.71 -3.39 -1.33
CA ASN A 61 2.02 -4.54 -0.77
C ASN A 61 2.66 -5.86 -1.27
N ALA A 62 3.00 -5.94 -2.55
CA ALA A 62 3.66 -7.11 -3.14
C ALA A 62 5.05 -7.35 -2.54
N GLU A 63 5.84 -6.31 -2.31
CA GLU A 63 7.14 -6.42 -1.65
C GLU A 63 7.00 -6.98 -0.22
N TRP A 64 5.99 -6.51 0.53
CA TRP A 64 5.71 -7.07 1.84
C TRP A 64 5.33 -8.55 1.77
N LEU A 65 4.48 -8.94 0.83
CA LEU A 65 4.07 -10.34 0.64
C LEU A 65 5.24 -11.24 0.25
N LYS A 66 6.14 -10.80 -0.62
CA LYS A 66 7.37 -11.52 -0.98
C LYS A 66 8.29 -11.73 0.23
N ALA A 67 8.36 -10.75 1.13
CA ALA A 67 9.13 -10.84 2.37
C ALA A 67 8.46 -11.72 3.44
N ASN A 68 7.18 -12.05 3.28
CA ASN A 68 6.39 -12.87 4.22
C ASN A 68 5.77 -14.09 3.51
N PRO A 69 6.57 -15.06 3.07
CA PRO A 69 6.09 -16.21 2.31
C PRO A 69 5.11 -17.06 3.12
N GLY A 70 4.18 -17.71 2.43
CA GLY A 70 3.16 -18.58 3.03
C GLY A 70 1.90 -17.85 3.50
N LYS A 71 1.84 -16.52 3.35
CA LYS A 71 0.63 -15.74 3.60
C LYS A 71 -0.33 -15.84 2.42
N THR A 72 -1.63 -15.92 2.71
CA THR A 72 -2.69 -15.79 1.73
C THR A 72 -3.42 -14.46 1.91
N VAL A 73 -3.96 -13.92 0.83
CA VAL A 73 -4.64 -12.63 0.84
C VAL A 73 -6.05 -12.79 0.26
N GLN A 74 -7.03 -12.35 1.00
CA GLN A 74 -8.37 -12.11 0.49
C GLN A 74 -8.48 -10.65 0.07
N VAL A 75 -8.73 -10.40 -1.21
CA VAL A 75 -8.93 -9.06 -1.75
C VAL A 75 -10.43 -8.76 -1.75
N GLU A 76 -10.82 -7.78 -0.96
CA GLU A 76 -12.20 -7.39 -0.74
C GLU A 76 -12.52 -6.13 -1.55
N GLY A 77 -13.55 -6.19 -2.40
CA GLY A 77 -13.99 -5.06 -3.22
C GLY A 77 -15.17 -4.36 -2.60
N HIS A 78 -15.07 -3.05 -2.49
CA HIS A 78 -16.08 -2.17 -1.90
C HIS A 78 -16.46 -1.03 -2.83
N THR A 79 -17.67 -0.52 -2.66
CA THR A 79 -18.21 0.62 -3.39
C THR A 79 -18.73 1.69 -2.43
N ASP A 80 -19.04 2.87 -2.96
CA ASP A 80 -19.92 3.80 -2.26
C ASP A 80 -21.39 3.37 -2.43
N GLU A 81 -22.31 4.05 -1.75
CA GLU A 81 -23.72 3.71 -1.70
C GLU A 81 -24.53 4.12 -2.95
N ARG A 82 -23.89 4.77 -3.93
CA ARG A 82 -24.58 5.25 -5.13
C ARG A 82 -24.77 4.13 -6.15
N GLY A 83 -26.03 3.91 -6.55
CA GLY A 83 -26.43 2.84 -7.48
C GLY A 83 -27.33 1.80 -6.81
N THR A 84 -27.57 0.68 -7.50
CA THR A 84 -28.28 -0.44 -6.90
C THR A 84 -27.32 -1.41 -6.22
N ALA A 85 -27.80 -2.14 -5.23
CA ALA A 85 -27.00 -3.11 -4.50
C ALA A 85 -26.38 -4.16 -5.45
N GLU A 86 -27.15 -4.63 -6.45
CA GLU A 86 -26.69 -5.60 -7.44
C GLU A 86 -25.56 -5.01 -8.31
N TYR A 87 -25.71 -3.77 -8.76
CA TYR A 87 -24.68 -3.07 -9.51
C TYR A 87 -23.40 -2.91 -8.68
N ASN A 88 -23.54 -2.48 -7.45
CA ASN A 88 -22.43 -2.27 -6.54
C ASN A 88 -21.71 -3.58 -6.17
N MET A 89 -22.43 -4.68 -6.08
CA MET A 89 -21.85 -6.00 -5.90
C MET A 89 -20.96 -6.39 -7.10
N VAL A 90 -21.40 -6.14 -8.32
CA VAL A 90 -20.61 -6.39 -9.54
C VAL A 90 -19.41 -5.45 -9.62
N LEU A 91 -19.60 -4.15 -9.35
CA LEU A 91 -18.51 -3.16 -9.35
C LEU A 91 -17.44 -3.50 -8.30
N GLY A 92 -17.85 -3.90 -7.10
CA GLY A 92 -16.95 -4.38 -6.05
C GLY A 92 -16.15 -5.61 -6.49
N SER A 93 -16.81 -6.58 -7.16
CA SER A 93 -16.14 -7.75 -7.72
C SER A 93 -15.09 -7.38 -8.76
N ASN A 94 -15.38 -6.42 -9.64
CA ASN A 94 -14.43 -5.94 -10.63
C ASN A 94 -13.24 -5.23 -9.98
N ARG A 95 -13.45 -4.46 -8.91
CA ARG A 95 -12.38 -3.81 -8.13
C ARG A 95 -11.49 -4.83 -7.46
N ALA A 96 -12.06 -5.82 -6.78
CA ALA A 96 -11.31 -6.89 -6.14
C ALA A 96 -10.44 -7.66 -7.16
N ARG A 97 -11.04 -8.00 -8.32
CA ARG A 97 -10.32 -8.69 -9.40
C ARG A 97 -9.19 -7.82 -9.96
N ALA A 98 -9.44 -6.55 -10.26
CA ALA A 98 -8.41 -5.63 -10.77
C ALA A 98 -7.24 -5.48 -9.80
N ALA A 99 -7.51 -5.40 -8.49
CA ALA A 99 -6.49 -5.36 -7.45
C ALA A 99 -5.69 -6.67 -7.35
N ALA A 100 -6.35 -7.82 -7.42
CA ALA A 100 -5.69 -9.13 -7.44
C ALA A 100 -4.83 -9.32 -8.70
N ASP A 101 -5.31 -8.89 -9.87
CA ASP A 101 -4.56 -8.95 -11.11
C ASP A 101 -3.31 -8.05 -11.06
N ALA A 102 -3.42 -6.89 -10.41
CA ALA A 102 -2.27 -6.02 -10.19
C ALA A 102 -1.22 -6.67 -9.27
N LEU A 103 -1.62 -7.38 -8.20
CA LEU A 103 -0.70 -8.16 -7.35
C LEU A 103 -0.03 -9.30 -8.14
N ARG A 104 -0.77 -9.99 -9.01
CA ARG A 104 -0.19 -11.03 -9.90
C ARG A 104 0.84 -10.45 -10.85
N ALA A 105 0.58 -9.27 -11.41
CA ALA A 105 1.53 -8.57 -12.28
C ALA A 105 2.83 -8.21 -11.54
N GLU A 106 2.77 -8.00 -10.23
CA GLU A 106 3.94 -7.81 -9.36
C GLU A 106 4.61 -9.14 -8.93
N GLY A 107 4.13 -10.28 -9.42
CA GLY A 107 4.73 -11.58 -9.20
C GLY A 107 4.20 -12.36 -7.98
N ILE A 108 3.04 -11.97 -7.43
CA ILE A 108 2.38 -12.74 -6.38
C ILE A 108 1.63 -13.92 -6.99
N ASP A 109 1.81 -15.12 -6.40
CA ASP A 109 1.15 -16.32 -6.87
C ASP A 109 -0.39 -16.21 -6.74
N GLY A 110 -1.08 -16.45 -7.85
CA GLY A 110 -2.54 -16.43 -7.89
C GLY A 110 -3.21 -17.43 -6.95
N SER A 111 -2.55 -18.53 -6.61
CA SER A 111 -3.06 -19.51 -5.65
C SER A 111 -3.12 -18.99 -4.22
N SER A 112 -2.34 -17.96 -3.89
CA SER A 112 -2.37 -17.28 -2.59
C SER A 112 -3.39 -16.13 -2.52
N LEU A 113 -4.11 -15.85 -3.63
CA LEU A 113 -5.05 -14.75 -3.73
C LEU A 113 -6.49 -15.27 -3.90
N SER A 114 -7.40 -14.70 -3.13
CA SER A 114 -8.85 -14.87 -3.31
C SER A 114 -9.53 -13.51 -3.43
N THR A 115 -10.69 -13.45 -4.05
CA THR A 115 -11.44 -12.21 -4.22
C THR A 115 -12.86 -12.36 -3.69
N VAL A 116 -13.38 -11.33 -3.07
CA VAL A 116 -14.78 -11.23 -2.62
C VAL A 116 -15.27 -9.81 -2.84
N SER A 117 -16.57 -9.64 -3.08
CA SER A 117 -17.21 -8.34 -3.12
C SER A 117 -18.18 -8.20 -1.95
N TYR A 118 -18.16 -7.06 -1.33
CA TYR A 118 -19.17 -6.62 -0.35
C TYR A 118 -20.04 -5.49 -0.90
N GLY A 119 -19.74 -5.02 -2.13
CA GLY A 119 -20.48 -3.90 -2.69
C GLY A 119 -20.46 -2.70 -1.73
N GLU A 120 -21.64 -2.18 -1.42
CA GLU A 120 -21.86 -1.05 -0.51
C GLU A 120 -22.08 -1.46 0.97
N GLU A 121 -22.19 -2.77 1.26
CA GLU A 121 -22.68 -3.28 2.55
C GLU A 121 -21.73 -3.05 3.72
N LEU A 122 -20.42 -2.91 3.47
CA LEU A 122 -19.41 -2.70 4.51
C LEU A 122 -18.64 -1.39 4.29
N PRO A 123 -19.26 -0.23 4.55
CA PRO A 123 -18.60 1.06 4.38
C PRO A 123 -17.50 1.27 5.42
N ALA A 124 -16.35 1.80 4.98
CA ALA A 124 -15.28 2.25 5.87
C ALA A 124 -15.69 3.55 6.61
N ASP A 125 -16.47 4.38 5.94
CA ASP A 125 -17.01 5.61 6.49
C ASP A 125 -18.52 5.67 6.19
N PRO A 126 -19.39 5.63 7.21
CA PRO A 126 -20.83 5.55 7.04
C PRO A 126 -21.49 6.89 6.68
N ARG A 127 -20.75 7.99 6.58
CA ARG A 127 -21.29 9.30 6.21
C ARG A 127 -21.71 9.34 4.75
N HIS A 128 -22.71 10.18 4.44
CA HIS A 128 -23.30 10.33 3.10
C HIS A 128 -22.74 11.58 2.41
N ASN A 129 -21.44 11.61 2.12
CA ASN A 129 -20.76 12.70 1.43
C ASN A 129 -19.59 12.21 0.62
N GLU A 130 -19.03 13.06 -0.27
CA GLU A 130 -17.94 12.66 -1.16
C GLU A 130 -16.68 12.23 -0.43
N GLU A 131 -16.37 12.80 0.73
CA GLU A 131 -15.21 12.38 1.53
C GLU A 131 -15.36 10.92 1.98
N ALA A 132 -16.54 10.55 2.49
CA ALA A 132 -16.85 9.19 2.90
C ALA A 132 -16.91 8.24 1.70
N TRP A 133 -17.58 8.66 0.62
CA TRP A 133 -17.68 7.85 -0.60
C TRP A 133 -16.31 7.55 -1.21
N ALA A 134 -15.39 8.53 -1.21
CA ALA A 134 -14.01 8.30 -1.67
C ALA A 134 -13.28 7.23 -0.84
N LYS A 135 -13.49 7.20 0.47
CA LYS A 135 -12.93 6.15 1.35
C LYS A 135 -13.57 4.79 1.12
N ASN A 136 -14.86 4.76 0.80
CA ASN A 136 -15.61 3.53 0.57
C ASN A 136 -15.26 2.87 -0.76
N ARG A 137 -14.90 3.65 -1.79
CA ARG A 137 -14.46 3.13 -3.11
C ARG A 137 -13.05 2.54 -3.02
N ARG A 138 -12.91 1.33 -2.49
CA ARG A 138 -11.61 0.70 -2.21
C ARG A 138 -11.56 -0.78 -2.55
N ALA A 139 -10.35 -1.29 -2.69
CA ALA A 139 -10.04 -2.70 -2.48
C ALA A 139 -9.19 -2.83 -1.23
N HIS A 140 -9.64 -3.66 -0.31
CA HIS A 140 -9.00 -3.98 0.96
C HIS A 140 -8.27 -5.32 0.84
N PHE A 141 -7.10 -5.44 1.47
CA PHE A 141 -6.25 -6.64 1.42
C PHE A 141 -6.15 -7.28 2.80
N LYS A 142 -6.97 -8.28 3.03
CA LYS A 142 -6.98 -9.04 4.28
C LYS A 142 -5.96 -10.19 4.21
N VAL A 143 -4.96 -10.14 5.08
CA VAL A 143 -3.93 -11.19 5.20
C VAL A 143 -4.40 -12.27 6.16
N ASN A 144 -4.23 -13.55 5.78
CA ASN A 144 -4.53 -14.73 6.60
C ASN A 144 -3.29 -15.54 6.91
#